data_bc5e1d49da1dedb63c5071578290b27e
#
_entry.id   bc5e1d49da1dedb63c5071578290b27e
#
_cell.length_a   1.000
_cell.length_b   1.000
_cell.length_c   1.000
_cell.angle_alpha   90.00
_cell.angle_beta   90.00
_cell.angle_gamma   90.00
#
_symmetry.space_group_name_H-M   'P 1'
#
loop_
_entity.id
_entity.type
_entity.pdbx_description
1 polymer ?
#
loop_
_entity_poly.entity_id
_entity_poly.type
_entity_poly.pdbx_seq_one_letter_code
_entity_poly.pdbx_strand_id
1 'polypeptide(L)'
;MKLYSFASENLTNIWAGIGAGMWAVGESDNATFVKGRITKAARMPIGAFGILYCNETGSLTVPFVVYSKADTGRTETEVWSKAWVLPFFIKPLGNPRKQLTREHAREILPSLKEKSFENLFLVQGQFAFQATEVTDSDWAVLIQELAA
;
A
#
# COMPACT_ATOMS: atom_id res chain seq x y z
N MET A 1 -8.60 -3.47 -13.05
CA MET A 1 -8.88 -2.47 -11.99
C MET A 1 -7.59 -1.85 -11.50
N LYS A 2 -7.66 -0.65 -10.94
CA LYS A 2 -6.49 0.02 -10.39
C LYS A 2 -6.21 -0.41 -8.96
N LEU A 3 -4.93 -0.62 -8.65
CA LEU A 3 -4.47 -0.98 -7.32
C LEU A 3 -3.34 -0.06 -6.89
N TYR A 4 -3.42 0.44 -5.66
CA TYR A 4 -2.39 1.26 -5.03
C TYR A 4 -1.60 0.41 -4.04
N SER A 5 -0.29 0.29 -4.24
CA SER A 5 0.58 -0.49 -3.37
C SER A 5 1.46 0.43 -2.53
N PHE A 6 1.60 0.10 -1.26
CA PHE A 6 2.44 0.85 -0.33
C PHE A 6 3.33 -0.12 0.42
N ALA A 7 4.56 0.27 0.68
CA ALA A 7 5.52 -0.57 1.39
C ALA A 7 5.71 -0.10 2.83
N SER A 8 5.94 -1.07 3.70
CA SER A 8 6.37 -0.85 5.09
C SER A 8 7.69 -1.55 5.32
N GLU A 9 8.56 -0.96 6.13
CA GLU A 9 9.82 -1.60 6.53
C GLU A 9 9.58 -2.86 7.36
N ASN A 10 8.56 -2.84 8.21
CA ASN A 10 8.32 -3.89 9.20
C ASN A 10 6.83 -4.08 9.49
N LEU A 11 6.52 -5.15 10.22
CA LEU A 11 5.16 -5.48 10.63
C LEU A 11 4.64 -4.55 11.71
N THR A 12 5.50 -4.02 12.56
CA THR A 12 5.11 -3.09 13.64
C THR A 12 4.39 -1.87 13.08
N ASN A 13 4.92 -1.27 12.02
CA ASN A 13 4.29 -0.12 11.37
C ASN A 13 2.93 -0.47 10.76
N ILE A 14 2.79 -1.68 10.22
CA ILE A 14 1.52 -2.14 9.65
C ILE A 14 0.47 -2.30 10.75
N TRP A 15 0.83 -2.95 11.86
CA TRP A 15 -0.10 -3.09 12.99
C TRP A 15 -0.53 -1.74 13.54
N ALA A 16 0.41 -0.79 13.67
CA ALA A 16 0.08 0.56 14.12
C ALA A 16 -0.90 1.26 13.18
N GLY A 17 -0.66 1.16 11.87
CA GLY A 17 -1.55 1.73 10.86
C GLY A 17 -2.95 1.13 10.90
N ILE A 18 -3.05 -0.19 11.04
CA ILE A 18 -4.35 -0.88 11.16
C ILE A 18 -5.10 -0.41 12.40
N GLY A 19 -4.41 -0.32 13.54
CA GLY A 19 -5.02 0.15 14.77
C GLY A 19 -5.57 1.56 14.67
N ALA A 20 -4.90 2.43 13.93
CA ALA A 20 -5.34 3.80 13.68
C ALA A 20 -6.34 3.91 12.50
N GLY A 21 -6.51 2.86 11.71
CA GLY A 21 -7.30 2.92 10.48
C GLY A 21 -6.72 3.88 9.45
N MET A 22 -5.38 3.95 9.36
CA MET A 22 -4.68 4.99 8.61
C MET A 22 -3.42 4.44 7.96
N TRP A 23 -3.04 5.03 6.83
CA TRP A 23 -1.72 4.86 6.25
C TRP A 23 -1.16 6.23 5.86
N ALA A 24 0.14 6.28 5.67
CA ALA A 24 0.85 7.50 5.30
C ALA A 24 2.21 7.13 4.72
N VAL A 25 3.01 8.11 4.35
CA VAL A 25 4.34 7.90 3.78
C VAL A 25 5.40 8.69 4.54
N GLY A 26 6.65 8.24 4.46
CA GLY A 26 7.77 8.92 5.12
C GLY A 26 8.06 10.28 4.50
N GLU A 27 8.61 11.18 5.31
CA GLU A 27 9.06 12.48 4.84
C GLU A 27 10.24 12.34 3.87
N SER A 28 10.42 13.35 3.01
CA SER A 28 11.55 13.46 2.10
C SER A 28 12.04 14.91 2.06
N ASP A 29 13.36 15.09 1.96
CA ASP A 29 14.00 16.40 1.81
C ASP A 29 14.07 16.87 0.36
N ASN A 30 13.75 16.01 -0.60
CA ASN A 30 13.78 16.35 -2.01
C ASN A 30 12.51 17.10 -2.41
N ALA A 31 12.61 18.41 -2.59
CA ALA A 31 11.44 19.27 -2.85
C ALA A 31 10.71 18.91 -4.15
N THR A 32 11.41 18.55 -5.21
CA THR A 32 10.78 18.13 -6.48
C THR A 32 10.02 16.82 -6.30
N PHE A 33 10.61 15.87 -5.62
CA PHE A 33 9.95 14.58 -5.32
C PHE A 33 8.70 14.78 -4.46
N VAL A 34 8.79 15.60 -3.41
CA VAL A 34 7.66 15.90 -2.51
C VAL A 34 6.50 16.51 -3.28
N LYS A 35 6.78 17.49 -4.14
CA LYS A 35 5.77 18.16 -4.96
C LYS A 35 5.05 17.19 -5.89
N GLY A 36 5.79 16.33 -6.58
CA GLY A 36 5.22 15.29 -7.45
C GLY A 36 4.38 14.30 -6.69
N ARG A 37 4.83 13.89 -5.50
CA ARG A 37 4.10 12.96 -4.64
C ARG A 37 2.79 13.54 -4.12
N ILE A 38 2.77 14.81 -3.74
CA ILE A 38 1.55 15.52 -3.34
C ILE A 38 0.53 15.52 -4.48
N THR A 39 0.97 15.76 -5.71
CA THR A 39 0.10 15.72 -6.89
C THR A 39 -0.50 14.32 -7.08
N LYS A 40 0.31 13.28 -6.98
CA LYS A 40 -0.19 11.89 -7.08
C LYS A 40 -1.16 11.55 -5.96
N ALA A 41 -0.84 11.94 -4.73
CA ALA A 41 -1.70 11.68 -3.56
C ALA A 41 -3.08 12.34 -3.73
N ALA A 42 -3.11 13.56 -4.25
CA ALA A 42 -4.37 14.27 -4.51
C ALA A 42 -5.26 13.56 -5.55
N ARG A 43 -4.67 12.75 -6.43
CA ARG A 43 -5.42 11.99 -7.45
C ARG A 43 -5.98 10.68 -6.95
N MET A 44 -5.46 10.12 -5.86
CA MET A 44 -5.97 8.85 -5.33
C MET A 44 -7.40 9.03 -4.81
N PRO A 45 -8.40 8.36 -5.41
CA PRO A 45 -9.80 8.60 -5.04
C PRO A 45 -10.20 7.86 -3.77
N ILE A 46 -11.22 8.38 -3.09
CA ILE A 46 -11.93 7.63 -2.06
C ILE A 46 -12.58 6.42 -2.71
N GLY A 47 -12.49 5.27 -2.06
CA GLY A 47 -12.99 4.00 -2.59
C GLY A 47 -11.96 3.23 -3.40
N ALA A 48 -10.77 3.77 -3.62
CA ALA A 48 -9.69 3.03 -4.27
C ALA A 48 -9.29 1.80 -3.46
N PHE A 49 -8.82 0.76 -4.15
CA PHE A 49 -8.27 -0.43 -3.52
C PHE A 49 -6.76 -0.31 -3.37
N GLY A 50 -6.26 -0.78 -2.26
CA GLY A 50 -4.84 -0.78 -1.97
C GLY A 50 -4.37 -2.08 -1.32
N ILE A 51 -3.07 -2.23 -1.23
CA ILE A 51 -2.42 -3.36 -0.57
C ILE A 51 -1.11 -2.91 0.05
N LEU A 52 -0.76 -3.49 1.19
CA LEU A 52 0.52 -3.25 1.86
C LEU A 52 1.52 -4.35 1.51
N TYR A 53 2.78 -3.95 1.42
CA TYR A 53 3.90 -4.86 1.28
C TYR A 53 4.87 -4.67 2.44
N CYS A 54 5.29 -5.75 3.06
CA CYS A 54 6.22 -5.72 4.19
C CYS A 54 7.63 -6.12 3.71
N ASN A 55 8.58 -5.19 3.79
CA ASN A 55 9.96 -5.47 3.39
C ASN A 55 10.63 -6.51 4.30
N GLU A 56 10.35 -6.47 5.59
CA GLU A 56 10.90 -7.41 6.58
C GLU A 56 10.60 -8.86 6.24
N THR A 57 9.41 -9.15 5.76
CA THR A 57 8.97 -10.51 5.44
C THR A 57 8.95 -10.81 3.94
N GLY A 58 9.16 -9.80 3.10
CA GLY A 58 9.10 -9.97 1.64
C GLY A 58 7.71 -10.38 1.14
N SER A 59 6.66 -9.89 1.77
CA SER A 59 5.30 -10.38 1.54
C SER A 59 4.29 -9.26 1.33
N LEU A 60 3.32 -9.52 0.45
CA LEU A 60 2.08 -8.75 0.41
C LEU A 60 1.23 -9.11 1.62
N THR A 61 0.53 -8.14 2.15
CA THR A 61 -0.41 -8.32 3.26
C THR A 61 -1.45 -7.20 3.23
N VAL A 62 -2.47 -7.30 4.04
CA VAL A 62 -3.48 -6.26 4.29
C VAL A 62 -3.97 -5.55 3.03
N PRO A 63 -4.88 -6.16 2.27
CA PRO A 63 -5.66 -5.40 1.29
C PRO A 63 -6.57 -4.41 2.03
N PHE A 64 -6.84 -3.27 1.43
CA PHE A 64 -7.65 -2.23 2.07
C PHE A 64 -8.42 -1.39 1.05
N VAL A 65 -9.39 -0.64 1.56
CA VAL A 65 -10.14 0.38 0.81
C VAL A 65 -9.76 1.76 1.35
N VAL A 66 -9.52 2.69 0.46
CA VAL A 66 -9.21 4.09 0.80
C VAL A 66 -10.51 4.79 1.23
N TYR A 67 -10.51 5.39 2.42
CA TYR A 67 -11.70 6.00 3.02
C TYR A 67 -11.67 7.52 3.02
N SER A 68 -10.53 8.14 2.76
CA SER A 68 -10.41 9.58 2.69
C SER A 68 -9.39 9.98 1.63
N LYS A 69 -9.44 11.24 1.22
CA LYS A 69 -8.34 11.83 0.46
C LYS A 69 -7.11 11.92 1.35
N ALA A 70 -5.93 11.85 0.77
CA ALA A 70 -4.69 12.12 1.49
C ALA A 70 -4.69 13.58 1.95
N ASP A 71 -4.33 13.80 3.22
CA ASP A 71 -4.23 15.13 3.80
C ASP A 71 -2.86 15.73 3.47
N THR A 72 -2.81 16.62 2.51
CA THR A 72 -1.57 17.21 2.00
C THR A 72 -0.93 18.22 2.96
N GLY A 73 -1.66 18.64 3.99
CA GLY A 73 -1.17 19.61 4.99
C GLY A 73 -0.85 19.02 6.36
N ARG A 74 -1.01 17.69 6.53
CA ARG A 74 -0.86 17.07 7.83
C ARG A 74 0.41 16.23 7.92
N THR A 75 1.11 16.37 9.05
CA THR A 75 2.19 15.46 9.45
C THR A 75 1.69 14.65 10.64
N GLU A 76 1.70 13.33 10.50
CA GLU A 76 1.28 12.42 11.56
C GLU A 76 2.47 12.08 12.45
N THR A 77 2.36 12.32 13.76
CA THR A 77 3.45 12.13 14.72
C THR A 77 3.12 11.16 15.84
N GLU A 78 1.89 10.65 15.92
CA GLU A 78 1.43 9.83 17.05
C GLU A 78 1.31 8.35 16.74
N VAL A 79 1.02 7.98 15.48
CA VAL A 79 0.77 6.59 15.09
C VAL A 79 2.07 5.81 14.95
N TRP A 80 3.08 6.40 14.34
CA TRP A 80 4.37 5.76 14.09
C TRP A 80 5.48 6.47 14.85
N SER A 81 6.60 5.76 15.05
CA SER A 81 7.75 6.28 15.81
C SER A 81 8.45 7.48 15.15
N LYS A 82 8.28 7.63 13.83
CA LYS A 82 8.77 8.78 13.07
C LYS A 82 7.59 9.56 12.50
N ALA A 83 7.81 10.83 12.18
CA ALA A 83 6.79 11.63 11.50
C ALA A 83 6.57 11.13 10.08
N TRP A 84 5.31 10.95 9.71
CA TRP A 84 4.89 10.57 8.37
C TRP A 84 3.94 11.63 7.82
N VAL A 85 3.86 11.72 6.50
CA VAL A 85 3.09 12.76 5.79
C VAL A 85 2.06 12.14 4.86
N LEU A 86 1.14 12.98 4.38
CA LEU A 86 0.07 12.58 3.45
C LEU A 86 -0.81 11.47 4.02
N PRO A 87 -1.23 11.54 5.29
CA PRO A 87 -2.05 10.49 5.87
C PRO A 87 -3.42 10.42 5.22
N PHE A 88 -3.93 9.21 5.10
CA PHE A 88 -5.28 8.95 4.62
C PHE A 88 -5.88 7.80 5.41
N PHE A 89 -7.20 7.82 5.57
CA PHE A 89 -7.90 6.74 6.27
C PHE A 89 -8.11 5.55 5.36
N ILE A 90 -7.98 4.37 5.94
CA ILE A 90 -8.19 3.09 5.25
C ILE A 90 -9.19 2.24 6.02
N LYS A 91 -9.88 1.38 5.28
CA LYS A 91 -10.60 0.24 5.85
C LYS A 91 -9.81 -1.01 5.52
N PRO A 92 -9.12 -1.64 6.49
CA PRO A 92 -8.41 -2.88 6.26
C PRO A 92 -9.40 -4.01 5.94
N LEU A 93 -9.06 -4.82 4.94
CA LEU A 93 -9.81 -6.03 4.57
C LEU A 93 -9.13 -7.28 5.09
N GLY A 94 -8.00 -7.13 5.75
CA GLY A 94 -7.22 -8.20 6.34
C GLY A 94 -6.28 -7.65 7.40
N ASN A 95 -5.39 -8.50 7.90
CA ASN A 95 -4.39 -8.13 8.89
C ASN A 95 -3.07 -8.86 8.59
N PRO A 96 -1.94 -8.47 9.24
CA PRO A 96 -0.62 -9.04 8.94
C PRO A 96 -0.43 -10.51 9.32
N ARG A 97 -1.41 -11.17 9.92
CA ARG A 97 -1.34 -12.61 10.18
C ARG A 97 -1.41 -13.42 8.90
N LYS A 98 -2.01 -12.86 7.85
CA LYS A 98 -2.03 -13.46 6.52
C LYS A 98 -1.08 -12.70 5.62
N GLN A 99 -0.13 -13.43 5.06
CA GLN A 99 0.90 -12.86 4.20
C GLN A 99 1.08 -13.74 2.96
N LEU A 100 1.35 -13.11 1.84
CA LEU A 100 1.63 -13.76 0.58
C LEU A 100 3.03 -13.38 0.13
N THR A 101 3.97 -14.32 0.20
CA THR A 101 5.35 -14.09 -0.21
C THR A 101 5.44 -13.79 -1.70
N ARG A 102 6.51 -13.09 -2.12
CA ARG A 102 6.75 -12.82 -3.54
C ARG A 102 6.80 -14.11 -4.35
N GLU A 103 7.47 -15.14 -3.84
CA GLU A 103 7.60 -16.44 -4.49
C GLU A 103 6.23 -17.11 -4.68
N HIS A 104 5.42 -17.14 -3.63
CA HIS A 104 4.08 -17.73 -3.71
C HIS A 104 3.15 -16.91 -4.59
N ALA A 105 3.26 -15.58 -4.54
CA ALA A 105 2.50 -14.70 -5.43
C ALA A 105 2.76 -15.03 -6.92
N ARG A 106 4.02 -15.27 -7.28
CA ARG A 106 4.39 -15.65 -8.66
C ARG A 106 3.75 -16.95 -9.08
N GLU A 107 3.50 -17.86 -8.17
CA GLU A 107 2.86 -19.15 -8.46
C GLU A 107 1.36 -19.02 -8.71
N ILE A 108 0.68 -18.13 -7.97
CA ILE A 108 -0.80 -18.14 -7.92
C ILE A 108 -1.47 -16.93 -8.59
N LEU A 109 -0.76 -15.80 -8.76
CA LEU A 109 -1.36 -14.63 -9.41
C LEU A 109 -1.29 -14.74 -10.93
N PRO A 110 -2.45 -14.67 -11.62
CA PRO A 110 -2.50 -14.85 -13.06
C PRO A 110 -1.57 -13.92 -13.84
N SER A 111 -1.52 -12.63 -13.50
CA SER A 111 -0.70 -11.64 -14.21
C SER A 111 0.79 -11.83 -14.02
N LEU A 112 1.24 -12.50 -12.96
CA LEU A 112 2.67 -12.72 -12.72
C LEU A 112 3.29 -13.82 -13.57
N LYS A 113 2.50 -14.46 -14.44
CA LYS A 113 3.02 -15.34 -15.49
C LYS A 113 3.69 -14.55 -16.62
N GLU A 114 3.27 -13.28 -16.82
CA GLU A 114 3.74 -12.45 -17.93
C GLU A 114 4.42 -11.16 -17.46
N LYS A 115 4.11 -10.68 -16.25
CA LYS A 115 4.67 -9.46 -15.68
C LYS A 115 5.55 -9.79 -14.48
N SER A 116 6.56 -8.97 -14.23
CA SER A 116 7.34 -9.06 -13.00
C SER A 116 6.52 -8.60 -11.79
N PHE A 117 6.87 -9.10 -10.61
CA PHE A 117 6.27 -8.66 -9.36
C PHE A 117 6.42 -7.13 -9.20
N GLU A 118 7.60 -6.59 -9.52
CA GLU A 118 7.92 -5.17 -9.38
C GLU A 118 7.11 -4.27 -10.30
N ASN A 119 6.67 -4.79 -11.47
CA ASN A 119 5.82 -4.05 -12.39
C ASN A 119 4.33 -4.15 -12.02
N LEU A 120 3.92 -5.25 -11.40
CA LEU A 120 2.52 -5.41 -10.98
C LEU A 120 2.25 -4.67 -9.67
N PHE A 121 3.21 -4.69 -8.75
CA PHE A 121 3.11 -4.03 -7.45
C PHE A 121 4.25 -3.03 -7.28
N LEU A 122 3.95 -1.75 -7.38
CA LEU A 122 4.95 -0.70 -7.20
C LEU A 122 5.22 -0.48 -5.70
N VAL A 123 5.96 -1.41 -5.10
CA VAL A 123 6.18 -1.44 -3.64
C VAL A 123 7.40 -0.65 -3.17
N GLN A 124 8.11 0.03 -4.06
CA GLN A 124 9.17 0.96 -3.65
C GLN A 124 8.57 2.30 -3.25
N GLY A 125 9.12 2.93 -2.21
CA GLY A 125 8.59 4.17 -1.66
C GLY A 125 8.43 5.31 -2.65
N GLN A 126 9.30 5.37 -3.66
CA GLN A 126 9.23 6.38 -4.72
C GLN A 126 7.97 6.29 -5.58
N PHE A 127 7.29 5.14 -5.57
CA PHE A 127 6.06 4.91 -6.34
C PHE A 127 4.79 5.03 -5.49
N ALA A 128 4.89 5.50 -4.26
CA ALA A 128 3.71 5.73 -3.42
C ALA A 128 2.68 6.60 -4.15
N PHE A 129 1.41 6.27 -3.98
CA PHE A 129 0.27 6.92 -4.63
C PHE A 129 0.20 6.74 -6.16
N GLN A 130 0.96 5.82 -6.72
CA GLN A 130 0.90 5.48 -8.14
C GLN A 130 0.16 4.17 -8.32
N ALA A 131 -0.94 4.19 -9.08
CA ALA A 131 -1.73 2.99 -9.33
C ALA A 131 -1.09 2.11 -10.41
N THR A 132 -1.32 0.80 -10.28
CA THR A 132 -1.06 -0.16 -11.36
C THR A 132 -2.36 -0.83 -11.77
N GLU A 133 -2.39 -1.37 -12.98
CA GLU A 133 -3.52 -2.19 -13.43
C GLU A 133 -3.32 -3.64 -13.01
N VAL A 134 -4.29 -4.17 -12.30
CA VAL A 134 -4.40 -5.61 -12.01
C VAL A 134 -5.72 -6.12 -12.58
N THR A 135 -5.77 -7.40 -12.90
CA THR A 135 -7.02 -8.00 -13.37
C THR A 135 -7.97 -8.27 -12.21
N ASP A 136 -9.25 -8.42 -12.50
CA ASP A 136 -10.23 -8.83 -11.49
C ASP A 136 -9.86 -10.20 -10.90
N SER A 137 -9.27 -11.07 -11.71
CA SER A 137 -8.79 -12.39 -11.25
C SER A 137 -7.61 -12.27 -10.28
N ASP A 138 -6.66 -11.36 -10.52
CA ASP A 138 -5.58 -11.08 -9.58
C ASP A 138 -6.14 -10.63 -8.23
N TRP A 139 -7.06 -9.67 -8.27
CA TRP A 139 -7.68 -9.16 -7.04
C TRP A 139 -8.43 -10.25 -6.27
N ALA A 140 -9.19 -11.09 -6.99
CA ALA A 140 -9.90 -12.19 -6.36
C ALA A 140 -8.94 -13.14 -5.63
N VAL A 141 -7.81 -13.47 -6.24
CA VAL A 141 -6.78 -14.30 -5.60
C VAL A 141 -6.20 -13.61 -4.36
N LEU A 142 -5.87 -12.32 -4.47
CA LEU A 142 -5.35 -11.56 -3.33
C LEU A 142 -6.34 -11.55 -2.15
N ILE A 143 -7.61 -11.35 -2.43
CA ILE A 143 -8.65 -11.37 -1.39
C ILE A 143 -8.80 -12.76 -0.77
N GLN A 144 -8.79 -13.81 -1.57
CA GLN A 144 -8.86 -15.19 -1.06
C GLN A 144 -7.68 -15.52 -0.13
N GLU A 145 -6.50 -15.04 -0.46
CA GLU A 145 -5.30 -15.32 0.34
C GLU A 145 -5.18 -14.43 1.58
N LEU A 146 -5.62 -13.18 1.50
CA LEU A 146 -5.24 -12.14 2.48
C LEU A 146 -6.40 -11.57 3.28
N ALA A 147 -7.64 -11.69 2.84
CA ALA A 147 -8.77 -11.15 3.58
C ALA A 147 -9.03 -11.96 4.86
N ALA A 148 -9.41 -11.25 5.88
CA ALA A 148 -9.72 -11.84 7.18
C ALA A 148 -11.11 -11.42 7.66
#